data_70ab8d51a3cb857928af16bc348c4381
#
_entry.id   70ab8d51a3cb857928af16bc348c4381
#
_cell.length_a   1.000
_cell.length_b   1.000
_cell.length_c   1.000
_cell.angle_alpha   90.00
_cell.angle_beta   90.00
_cell.angle_gamma   90.00
#
_symmetry.space_group_name_H-M   'P 1'
#
loop_
_entity.id
_entity.type
_entity.pdbx_description
1 polymer ?
#
loop_
_entity_poly.entity_id
_entity_poly.type
_entity_poly.pdbx_seq_one_letter_code
_entity_poly.pdbx_strand_id
1 'polypeptide(L)'
;VDVLGAPQRRLLSRTRRTEAAPTDAETREAVNEDLREMIDEIGETDTIEDEDREMMRSVVELGQTLVREVMVPRTDMVTIDAHKPASAAMRLFIRSGYSRVPVIGEDADDVRGILYLKDVLRRLAAHPEHEELAVAGFVREAEYVPEMKPADDLLREMQTGRFHMALAVDEYGGTAGLVTMEDLLEEVVGELTDEHDPELPEVVEVAPGTYRVPARLALDELGELFDLEIDDDDVDTVGGLLTKAIGRVPLPGAAGDTQGVHLQAEEATG
;
A
#
# COMPACT_ATOMS: atom_id res chain seq x y z
N VAL A 1 77.73 21.83 43.02
CA VAL A 1 76.53 22.60 43.40
C VAL A 1 75.37 22.06 42.69
N ASP A 2 74.46 21.47 43.44
CA ASP A 2 73.34 20.65 43.02
C ASP A 2 72.29 21.34 42.12
N VAL A 3 71.78 20.60 41.15
CA VAL A 3 70.56 20.93 40.49
C VAL A 3 69.60 19.73 40.61
N LEU A 4 68.63 19.91 41.50
CA LEU A 4 67.52 19.01 41.73
C LEU A 4 66.59 18.99 40.55
N GLY A 5 66.43 17.80 39.90
CA GLY A 5 65.42 17.53 38.87
C GLY A 5 64.06 17.39 39.47
N ALA A 6 63.06 18.13 38.92
CA ALA A 6 61.65 17.97 39.22
C ALA A 6 61.04 16.88 38.37
N PRO A 7 60.13 16.02 38.89
CA PRO A 7 59.46 14.99 38.08
C PRO A 7 58.34 15.59 37.22
N GLN A 8 58.43 15.37 35.90
CA GLN A 8 57.35 15.65 34.98
C GLN A 8 56.15 14.75 35.26
N ARG A 9 55.06 15.33 35.76
CA ARG A 9 53.74 14.68 35.80
C ARG A 9 53.17 14.63 34.37
N ARG A 10 53.14 13.43 33.82
CA ARG A 10 52.33 13.15 32.61
C ARG A 10 50.87 13.32 32.98
N LEU A 11 50.23 14.40 32.47
CA LEU A 11 48.79 14.52 32.39
C LEU A 11 48.30 13.56 31.30
N LEU A 12 47.73 12.42 31.72
CA LEU A 12 46.89 11.59 30.85
C LEU A 12 45.58 12.36 30.62
N SER A 13 45.47 13.04 29.50
CA SER A 13 44.18 13.55 29.03
C SER A 13 43.31 12.37 28.66
N ARG A 14 42.37 12.06 29.56
CA ARG A 14 41.27 11.14 29.30
C ARG A 14 40.37 11.85 28.32
N THR A 15 40.50 11.54 27.01
CA THR A 15 39.54 11.93 25.98
C THR A 15 38.21 11.30 26.39
N ARG A 16 37.33 12.08 26.98
CA ARG A 16 35.90 11.76 27.00
C ARG A 16 35.46 11.67 25.51
N ARG A 17 35.18 10.45 25.08
CA ARG A 17 34.40 10.26 23.88
C ARG A 17 33.08 10.98 24.13
N THR A 18 32.88 12.11 23.49
CA THR A 18 31.58 12.78 23.45
C THR A 18 30.70 11.83 22.63
N GLU A 19 29.82 11.07 23.28
CA GLU A 19 28.75 10.40 22.62
C GLU A 19 27.98 11.49 21.86
N ALA A 20 27.85 11.32 20.56
CA ALA A 20 27.01 12.22 19.76
C ALA A 20 25.60 12.19 20.35
N ALA A 21 24.96 13.34 20.44
CA ALA A 21 23.56 13.38 20.83
C ALA A 21 22.76 12.44 19.91
N PRO A 22 21.81 11.66 20.45
CA PRO A 22 21.01 10.76 19.66
C PRO A 22 20.32 11.54 18.52
N THR A 23 20.24 10.95 17.37
CA THR A 23 19.50 11.51 16.23
C THR A 23 18.00 11.53 16.58
N ASP A 24 17.23 12.38 15.88
CA ASP A 24 15.77 12.41 16.06
C ASP A 24 15.13 11.04 15.81
N ALA A 25 15.70 10.23 14.90
CA ALA A 25 15.26 8.86 14.63
C ALA A 25 15.55 7.92 15.81
N GLU A 26 16.78 7.93 16.37
CA GLU A 26 17.15 7.12 17.56
C GLU A 26 16.32 7.50 18.80
N THR A 27 15.96 8.78 18.92
CA THR A 27 15.11 9.25 20.02
C THR A 27 13.66 8.75 19.83
N ARG A 28 13.13 8.76 18.60
CA ARG A 28 11.80 8.21 18.28
C ARG A 28 11.74 6.71 18.55
N GLU A 29 12.76 5.96 18.10
CA GLU A 29 12.84 4.51 18.31
C GLU A 29 12.82 4.15 19.81
N ALA A 30 13.62 4.83 20.63
CA ALA A 30 13.64 4.61 22.07
C ALA A 30 12.29 4.94 22.74
N VAL A 31 11.62 6.03 22.32
CA VAL A 31 10.30 6.40 22.86
C VAL A 31 9.25 5.37 22.45
N ASN A 32 9.31 4.85 21.24
CA ASN A 32 8.36 3.82 20.76
C ASN A 32 8.55 2.49 21.50
N GLU A 33 9.81 2.13 21.85
CA GLU A 33 10.10 0.94 22.64
C GLU A 33 9.54 1.08 24.08
N ASP A 34 9.76 2.22 24.73
CA ASP A 34 9.17 2.53 26.02
C ASP A 34 7.64 2.49 26.01
N LEU A 35 7.01 2.99 24.93
CA LEU A 35 5.55 2.96 24.76
C LEU A 35 5.01 1.52 24.60
N ARG A 36 5.71 0.66 23.85
CA ARG A 36 5.34 -0.76 23.72
C ARG A 36 5.39 -1.48 25.07
N GLU A 37 6.48 -1.28 25.83
CA GLU A 37 6.59 -1.86 27.17
C GLU A 37 5.44 -1.41 28.09
N MET A 38 5.06 -0.12 28.04
CA MET A 38 3.92 0.41 28.80
C MET A 38 2.59 -0.24 28.38
N ILE A 39 2.35 -0.42 27.07
CA ILE A 39 1.13 -1.06 26.54
C ILE A 39 1.06 -2.51 27.01
N ASP A 40 2.19 -3.22 27.03
CA ASP A 40 2.26 -4.61 27.50
C ASP A 40 2.01 -4.71 29.01
N GLU A 41 2.59 -3.81 29.82
CA GLU A 41 2.39 -3.76 31.28
C GLU A 41 0.93 -3.44 31.65
N ILE A 42 0.27 -2.55 30.92
CA ILE A 42 -1.16 -2.24 31.12
C ILE A 42 -2.02 -3.47 30.79
N GLY A 43 -1.61 -4.27 29.82
CA GLY A 43 -2.31 -5.49 29.40
C GLY A 43 -2.37 -6.58 30.48
N GLU A 44 -1.44 -6.59 31.41
CA GLU A 44 -1.45 -7.53 32.55
C GLU A 44 -2.54 -7.20 33.59
N THR A 45 -3.17 -6.02 33.51
CA THR A 45 -4.11 -5.51 34.53
C THR A 45 -5.59 -5.71 34.21
N ASP A 46 -5.98 -6.45 33.16
CA ASP A 46 -7.39 -6.77 32.77
C ASP A 46 -8.28 -5.52 32.57
N THR A 47 -7.68 -4.35 32.31
CA THR A 47 -8.42 -3.06 32.31
C THR A 47 -8.75 -2.60 30.87
N ILE A 48 -8.07 -3.16 29.87
CA ILE A 48 -8.19 -2.80 28.45
C ILE A 48 -8.50 -4.08 27.67
N GLU A 49 -9.46 -4.02 26.76
CA GLU A 49 -9.80 -5.11 25.86
C GLU A 49 -8.62 -5.44 24.92
N ASP A 50 -8.51 -6.69 24.49
CA ASP A 50 -7.37 -7.12 23.65
C ASP A 50 -7.31 -6.36 22.33
N GLU A 51 -8.47 -6.05 21.72
CA GLU A 51 -8.59 -5.25 20.50
C GLU A 51 -8.06 -3.81 20.68
N ASP A 52 -8.41 -3.15 21.77
CA ASP A 52 -7.91 -1.80 22.08
C ASP A 52 -6.39 -1.79 22.25
N ARG A 53 -5.84 -2.85 22.84
CA ARG A 53 -4.39 -3.01 23.02
C ARG A 53 -3.68 -3.21 21.70
N GLU A 54 -4.26 -4.01 20.80
CA GLU A 54 -3.73 -4.25 19.47
C GLU A 54 -3.72 -2.94 18.66
N MET A 55 -4.80 -2.18 18.68
CA MET A 55 -4.88 -0.86 18.06
C MET A 55 -3.82 0.11 18.60
N MET A 56 -3.57 0.11 19.91
CA MET A 56 -2.51 0.95 20.49
C MET A 56 -1.12 0.56 20.00
N ARG A 57 -0.85 -0.74 19.82
CA ARG A 57 0.41 -1.23 19.25
C ARG A 57 0.54 -0.79 17.79
N SER A 58 -0.51 -0.97 16.98
CA SER A 58 -0.52 -0.57 15.58
C SER A 58 -0.26 0.93 15.39
N VAL A 59 -0.80 1.79 16.28
CA VAL A 59 -0.50 3.24 16.27
C VAL A 59 0.99 3.52 16.51
N VAL A 60 1.63 2.79 17.43
CA VAL A 60 3.07 2.96 17.71
C VAL A 60 3.89 2.41 16.53
N GLU A 61 3.46 1.30 15.93
CA GLU A 61 4.12 0.66 14.79
C GLU A 61 4.05 1.51 13.53
N LEU A 62 2.94 2.18 13.28
CA LEU A 62 2.77 3.10 12.14
C LEU A 62 3.87 4.19 12.11
N GLY A 63 4.34 4.62 13.28
CA GLY A 63 5.45 5.58 13.39
C GLY A 63 6.82 5.04 12.92
N GLN A 64 6.96 3.73 12.75
CA GLN A 64 8.16 3.06 12.23
C GLN A 64 7.96 2.53 10.80
N THR A 65 6.71 2.34 10.39
CA THR A 65 6.34 1.88 9.05
C THR A 65 6.64 2.96 8.02
N LEU A 66 7.25 2.58 6.91
CA LEU A 66 7.54 3.48 5.80
C LEU A 66 6.43 3.41 4.74
N VAL A 67 6.23 4.48 4.00
CA VAL A 67 5.25 4.55 2.90
C VAL A 67 5.40 3.38 1.93
N ARG A 68 6.64 2.97 1.59
CA ARG A 68 6.91 1.83 0.69
C ARG A 68 6.38 0.48 1.19
N GLU A 69 6.13 0.35 2.50
CA GLU A 69 5.67 -0.90 3.12
C GLU A 69 4.14 -1.05 3.04
N VAL A 70 3.44 0.09 2.90
CA VAL A 70 1.96 0.15 2.86
C VAL A 70 1.41 0.65 1.53
N MET A 71 2.27 1.11 0.60
CA MET A 71 1.83 1.60 -0.71
C MET A 71 1.40 0.47 -1.62
N VAL A 72 0.49 0.76 -2.54
CA VAL A 72 0.26 -0.08 -3.72
C VAL A 72 1.46 0.09 -4.65
N PRO A 73 2.25 -0.97 -4.92
CA PRO A 73 3.41 -0.89 -5.81
C PRO A 73 3.04 -0.44 -7.22
N ARG A 74 3.99 0.18 -7.92
CA ARG A 74 3.82 0.65 -9.30
C ARG A 74 3.22 -0.38 -10.25
N THR A 75 3.63 -1.65 -10.11
CA THR A 75 3.16 -2.77 -10.95
C THR A 75 1.68 -3.07 -10.76
N ASP A 76 1.14 -2.75 -9.59
CA ASP A 76 -0.21 -3.10 -9.17
C ASP A 76 -1.17 -1.89 -9.25
N MET A 77 -0.63 -0.72 -9.63
CA MET A 77 -1.44 0.49 -9.78
C MET A 77 -2.43 0.36 -10.94
N VAL A 78 -3.70 0.58 -10.64
CA VAL A 78 -4.73 0.79 -11.68
C VAL A 78 -4.67 2.23 -12.16
N THR A 79 -4.31 2.44 -13.42
CA THR A 79 -4.12 3.75 -14.04
C THR A 79 -4.97 3.90 -15.31
N ILE A 80 -5.09 5.12 -15.82
CA ILE A 80 -5.71 5.39 -17.10
C ILE A 80 -4.85 6.33 -17.96
N ASP A 81 -4.71 6.01 -19.25
CA ASP A 81 -4.00 6.85 -20.21
C ASP A 81 -4.72 8.19 -20.41
N ALA A 82 -3.96 9.28 -20.41
CA ALA A 82 -4.44 10.67 -20.53
C ALA A 82 -5.28 10.95 -21.78
N HIS A 83 -5.08 10.19 -22.87
CA HIS A 83 -5.82 10.34 -24.13
C HIS A 83 -7.13 9.56 -24.18
N LYS A 84 -7.39 8.68 -23.20
CA LYS A 84 -8.64 7.93 -23.13
C LYS A 84 -9.83 8.88 -22.91
N PRO A 85 -11.00 8.56 -23.49
CA PRO A 85 -12.20 9.36 -23.30
C PRO A 85 -12.79 9.19 -21.88
N ALA A 86 -13.55 10.19 -21.44
CA ALA A 86 -14.23 10.16 -20.14
C ALA A 86 -15.17 8.94 -19.98
N SER A 87 -15.78 8.46 -21.08
CA SER A 87 -16.57 7.22 -21.10
C SER A 87 -15.74 5.98 -20.71
N ALA A 88 -14.46 5.93 -21.10
CA ALA A 88 -13.56 4.85 -20.68
C ALA A 88 -13.21 4.93 -19.20
N ALA A 89 -13.03 6.14 -18.66
CA ALA A 89 -12.82 6.35 -17.23
C ALA A 89 -14.03 5.90 -16.42
N MET A 90 -15.24 6.20 -16.85
CA MET A 90 -16.46 5.73 -16.18
C MET A 90 -16.52 4.21 -16.11
N ARG A 91 -16.21 3.53 -17.23
CA ARG A 91 -16.15 2.06 -17.24
C ARG A 91 -15.05 1.51 -16.33
N LEU A 92 -13.91 2.21 -16.22
CA LEU A 92 -12.83 1.84 -15.30
C LEU A 92 -13.31 1.95 -13.85
N PHE A 93 -13.86 3.09 -13.45
CA PHE A 93 -14.39 3.31 -12.10
C PHE A 93 -15.46 2.29 -11.69
N ILE A 94 -16.40 1.98 -12.61
CA ILE A 94 -17.46 0.99 -12.35
C ILE A 94 -16.86 -0.40 -12.11
N ARG A 95 -15.84 -0.80 -12.89
CA ARG A 95 -15.24 -2.13 -12.77
C ARG A 95 -14.27 -2.26 -11.61
N SER A 96 -13.55 -1.20 -11.26
CA SER A 96 -12.54 -1.23 -10.20
C SER A 96 -13.11 -0.89 -8.82
N GLY A 97 -14.29 -0.26 -8.75
CA GLY A 97 -14.82 0.28 -7.49
C GLY A 97 -14.07 1.51 -6.96
N TYR A 98 -12.95 1.88 -7.58
CA TYR A 98 -12.13 2.97 -7.09
C TYR A 98 -12.79 4.34 -7.27
N SER A 99 -12.54 5.24 -6.33
CA SER A 99 -13.00 6.64 -6.39
C SER A 99 -11.98 7.57 -7.04
N ARG A 100 -10.70 7.13 -7.15
CA ARG A 100 -9.56 7.89 -7.66
C ARG A 100 -8.63 6.97 -8.42
N VAL A 101 -8.11 7.44 -9.55
CA VAL A 101 -7.08 6.72 -10.32
C VAL A 101 -6.05 7.71 -10.86
N PRO A 102 -4.77 7.36 -10.88
CA PRO A 102 -3.74 8.15 -11.57
C PRO A 102 -3.97 8.16 -13.08
N VAL A 103 -3.75 9.32 -13.69
CA VAL A 103 -3.74 9.49 -15.14
C VAL A 103 -2.30 9.57 -15.60
N ILE A 104 -1.92 8.67 -16.50
CA ILE A 104 -0.56 8.57 -17.01
C ILE A 104 -0.48 9.04 -18.47
N GLY A 105 0.67 9.53 -18.87
CA GLY A 105 0.98 9.91 -20.25
C GLY A 105 1.66 8.76 -21.02
N GLU A 106 2.97 8.90 -21.29
CA GLU A 106 3.71 7.93 -22.09
C GLU A 106 4.03 6.64 -21.31
N ASP A 107 4.28 6.77 -20.02
CA ASP A 107 4.59 5.66 -19.12
C ASP A 107 4.10 5.93 -17.68
N ALA A 108 4.37 5.02 -16.76
CA ALA A 108 3.93 5.13 -15.37
C ALA A 108 4.69 6.20 -14.55
N ASP A 109 5.80 6.74 -15.05
CA ASP A 109 6.52 7.86 -14.44
C ASP A 109 5.96 9.21 -14.91
N ASP A 110 5.29 9.23 -16.07
CA ASP A 110 4.66 10.42 -16.63
C ASP A 110 3.23 10.59 -16.08
N VAL A 111 3.10 10.82 -14.77
CA VAL A 111 1.80 11.03 -14.15
C VAL A 111 1.31 12.46 -14.41
N ARG A 112 0.13 12.58 -15.05
CA ARG A 112 -0.52 13.86 -15.42
C ARG A 112 -1.39 14.41 -14.30
N GLY A 113 -1.72 13.60 -13.31
CA GLY A 113 -2.55 13.96 -12.16
C GLY A 113 -3.47 12.83 -11.74
N ILE A 114 -4.40 13.12 -10.84
CA ILE A 114 -5.37 12.18 -10.31
C ILE A 114 -6.77 12.48 -10.88
N LEU A 115 -7.42 11.47 -11.41
CA LEU A 115 -8.80 11.53 -11.87
C LEU A 115 -9.74 11.10 -10.74
N TYR A 116 -10.75 11.91 -10.47
CA TYR A 116 -11.76 11.64 -9.44
C TYR A 116 -13.09 11.26 -10.09
N LEU A 117 -13.65 10.12 -9.71
CA LEU A 117 -14.99 9.66 -10.17
C LEU A 117 -16.03 10.77 -10.03
N LYS A 118 -16.09 11.45 -8.87
CA LYS A 118 -17.07 12.51 -8.62
C LYS A 118 -16.95 13.70 -9.55
N ASP A 119 -15.75 14.02 -10.04
CA ASP A 119 -15.53 15.14 -10.95
C ASP A 119 -15.94 14.77 -12.38
N VAL A 120 -15.64 13.53 -12.80
CA VAL A 120 -16.10 12.99 -14.09
C VAL A 120 -17.63 12.95 -14.10
N LEU A 121 -18.27 12.39 -13.07
CA LEU A 121 -19.73 12.35 -12.95
C LEU A 121 -20.36 13.75 -13.00
N ARG A 122 -19.82 14.70 -12.23
CA ARG A 122 -20.33 16.08 -12.22
C ARG A 122 -20.22 16.73 -13.59
N ARG A 123 -19.09 16.52 -14.28
CA ARG A 123 -18.83 17.09 -15.58
C ARG A 123 -19.76 16.51 -16.64
N LEU A 124 -19.91 15.19 -16.67
CA LEU A 124 -20.79 14.50 -17.64
C LEU A 124 -22.28 14.78 -17.37
N ALA A 125 -22.68 14.92 -16.11
CA ALA A 125 -24.05 15.32 -15.77
C ALA A 125 -24.41 16.72 -16.26
N ALA A 126 -23.43 17.66 -16.23
CA ALA A 126 -23.62 19.03 -16.73
C ALA A 126 -23.44 19.13 -18.26
N HIS A 127 -22.61 18.29 -18.84
CA HIS A 127 -22.17 18.32 -20.23
C HIS A 127 -22.05 16.90 -20.78
N PRO A 128 -23.16 16.23 -21.13
CA PRO A 128 -23.13 14.86 -21.68
C PRO A 128 -22.26 14.73 -22.94
N GLU A 129 -22.16 15.80 -23.74
CA GLU A 129 -21.30 15.89 -24.92
C GLU A 129 -19.81 15.75 -24.64
N HIS A 130 -19.38 15.84 -23.37
CA HIS A 130 -17.99 15.67 -22.95
C HIS A 130 -17.57 14.20 -22.79
N GLU A 131 -18.45 13.26 -23.06
CA GLU A 131 -18.18 11.81 -22.90
C GLU A 131 -16.95 11.34 -23.69
N GLU A 132 -16.73 11.93 -24.86
CA GLU A 132 -15.60 11.59 -25.74
C GLU A 132 -14.37 12.47 -25.52
N LEU A 133 -14.40 13.43 -24.59
CA LEU A 133 -13.23 14.24 -24.26
C LEU A 133 -12.18 13.42 -23.50
N ALA A 134 -10.91 13.69 -23.81
CA ALA A 134 -9.78 13.07 -23.14
C ALA A 134 -9.77 13.37 -21.63
N VAL A 135 -9.47 12.34 -20.82
CA VAL A 135 -9.44 12.45 -19.35
C VAL A 135 -8.43 13.45 -18.84
N ALA A 136 -7.38 13.77 -19.61
CA ALA A 136 -6.41 14.81 -19.28
C ALA A 136 -7.04 16.17 -18.93
N GLY A 137 -8.24 16.47 -19.43
CA GLY A 137 -8.97 17.70 -19.11
C GLY A 137 -9.76 17.66 -17.80
N PHE A 138 -9.72 16.55 -17.06
CA PHE A 138 -10.51 16.31 -15.84
C PHE A 138 -9.63 16.07 -14.60
N VAL A 139 -8.32 16.02 -14.76
CA VAL A 139 -7.36 15.69 -13.68
C VAL A 139 -7.23 16.83 -12.67
N ARG A 140 -6.93 16.43 -11.43
CA ARG A 140 -6.38 17.32 -10.42
C ARG A 140 -4.89 17.06 -10.28
N GLU A 141 -4.18 18.05 -9.75
CA GLU A 141 -2.76 17.91 -9.39
C GLU A 141 -2.58 16.75 -8.42
N ALA A 142 -1.52 15.97 -8.61
CA ALA A 142 -1.15 14.87 -7.74
C ALA A 142 -0.23 15.36 -6.63
N GLU A 143 -0.40 14.84 -5.44
CA GLU A 143 0.54 15.01 -4.33
C GLU A 143 1.62 13.92 -4.43
N TYR A 144 2.89 14.31 -4.20
CA TYR A 144 4.04 13.42 -4.27
C TYR A 144 4.74 13.34 -2.91
N VAL A 145 5.10 12.13 -2.51
CA VAL A 145 5.79 11.89 -1.24
C VAL A 145 6.95 10.92 -1.45
N PRO A 146 8.08 11.07 -0.73
CA PRO A 146 9.14 10.07 -0.77
C PRO A 146 8.63 8.71 -0.25
N GLU A 147 8.99 7.61 -0.89
CA GLU A 147 8.63 6.26 -0.43
C GLU A 147 9.25 5.91 0.93
N MET A 148 10.36 6.58 1.30
CA MET A 148 11.04 6.41 2.59
C MET A 148 10.45 7.26 3.72
N LYS A 149 9.34 7.97 3.48
CA LYS A 149 8.68 8.77 4.49
C LYS A 149 7.98 7.90 5.52
N PRO A 150 8.02 8.24 6.85
CA PRO A 150 7.20 7.57 7.85
C PRO A 150 5.70 7.70 7.54
N ALA A 151 4.97 6.60 7.71
CA ALA A 151 3.54 6.52 7.38
C ALA A 151 2.68 7.43 8.28
N ASP A 152 3.06 7.57 9.57
CA ASP A 152 2.39 8.46 10.51
C ASP A 152 2.53 9.94 10.15
N ASP A 153 3.71 10.35 9.65
CA ASP A 153 3.94 11.71 9.16
C ASP A 153 3.11 11.99 7.90
N LEU A 154 3.01 11.01 6.99
CA LEU A 154 2.16 11.12 5.81
C LEU A 154 0.68 11.22 6.18
N LEU A 155 0.20 10.41 7.11
CA LEU A 155 -1.20 10.46 7.57
C LEU A 155 -1.56 11.85 8.11
N ARG A 156 -0.67 12.47 8.90
CA ARG A 156 -0.87 13.84 9.40
C ARG A 156 -0.88 14.90 8.27
N GLU A 157 -0.03 14.72 7.26
CA GLU A 157 -0.03 15.61 6.09
C GLU A 157 -1.32 15.46 5.28
N MET A 158 -1.78 14.23 5.04
CA MET A 158 -3.04 13.96 4.35
C MET A 158 -4.24 14.62 5.07
N GLN A 159 -4.29 14.49 6.40
CA GLN A 159 -5.34 15.12 7.21
C GLN A 159 -5.29 16.67 7.12
N THR A 160 -4.10 17.25 7.23
CA THR A 160 -3.92 18.70 7.22
C THR A 160 -4.14 19.27 5.81
N GLY A 161 -3.60 18.62 4.79
CA GLY A 161 -3.69 19.00 3.37
C GLY A 161 -5.02 18.63 2.73
N ARG A 162 -5.83 17.78 3.40
CA ARG A 162 -7.14 17.30 2.92
C ARG A 162 -7.05 16.58 1.57
N PHE A 163 -5.99 15.84 1.38
CA PHE A 163 -5.87 14.91 0.26
C PHE A 163 -5.91 13.46 0.76
N HIS A 164 -6.34 12.53 -0.10
CA HIS A 164 -6.60 11.13 0.28
C HIS A 164 -5.77 10.15 -0.55
N MET A 165 -4.92 10.63 -1.43
CA MET A 165 -4.05 9.82 -2.26
C MET A 165 -2.79 10.61 -2.57
N ALA A 166 -1.64 9.96 -2.47
CA ALA A 166 -0.35 10.49 -2.88
C ALA A 166 0.38 9.46 -3.76
N LEU A 167 1.26 9.95 -4.62
CA LEU A 167 2.19 9.12 -5.38
C LEU A 167 3.50 9.03 -4.61
N ALA A 168 3.94 7.82 -4.35
CA ALA A 168 5.23 7.55 -3.75
C ALA A 168 6.32 7.64 -4.83
N VAL A 169 7.42 8.34 -4.52
CA VAL A 169 8.55 8.50 -5.43
C VAL A 169 9.83 7.93 -4.82
N ASP A 170 10.62 7.28 -5.67
CA ASP A 170 11.93 6.75 -5.32
C ASP A 170 13.03 7.84 -5.28
N GLU A 171 14.28 7.46 -4.97
CA GLU A 171 15.43 8.37 -4.88
C GLU A 171 15.84 8.96 -6.24
N TYR A 172 15.37 8.38 -7.32
CA TYR A 172 15.65 8.82 -8.70
C TYR A 172 14.55 9.69 -9.27
N GLY A 173 13.44 9.88 -8.53
CA GLY A 173 12.26 10.65 -8.94
C GLY A 173 11.29 9.84 -9.81
N GLY A 174 11.45 8.51 -9.89
CA GLY A 174 10.48 7.62 -10.52
C GLY A 174 9.29 7.34 -9.62
N THR A 175 8.16 6.98 -10.20
CA THR A 175 6.97 6.55 -9.45
C THR A 175 7.20 5.15 -8.88
N ALA A 176 7.31 5.03 -7.56
CA ALA A 176 7.43 3.76 -6.84
C ALA A 176 6.06 3.09 -6.64
N GLY A 177 5.03 3.89 -6.39
CA GLY A 177 3.68 3.41 -6.14
C GLY A 177 2.69 4.53 -5.83
N LEU A 178 1.56 4.19 -5.27
CA LEU A 178 0.60 5.13 -4.69
C LEU A 178 0.21 4.68 -3.28
N VAL A 179 -0.19 5.61 -2.46
CA VAL A 179 -0.70 5.35 -1.11
C VAL A 179 -1.95 6.17 -0.88
N THR A 180 -2.95 5.57 -0.25
CA THR A 180 -4.19 6.24 0.13
C THR A 180 -4.27 6.44 1.64
N MET A 181 -5.16 7.31 2.08
CA MET A 181 -5.43 7.49 3.51
C MET A 181 -6.06 6.22 4.10
N GLU A 182 -6.82 5.53 3.30
CA GLU A 182 -7.46 4.27 3.61
C GLU A 182 -6.43 3.20 3.95
N ASP A 183 -5.36 3.03 3.15
CA ASP A 183 -4.25 2.08 3.39
C ASP A 183 -3.54 2.38 4.73
N LEU A 184 -3.27 3.68 5.01
CA LEU A 184 -2.63 4.09 6.26
C LEU A 184 -3.52 3.86 7.50
N LEU A 185 -4.83 3.96 7.35
CA LEU A 185 -5.77 3.69 8.44
C LEU A 185 -5.93 2.19 8.68
N GLU A 186 -5.85 1.38 7.64
CA GLU A 186 -5.87 -0.08 7.72
C GLU A 186 -4.73 -0.62 8.58
N GLU A 187 -3.52 -0.04 8.48
CA GLU A 187 -2.39 -0.37 9.35
C GLU A 187 -2.66 -0.11 10.85
N VAL A 188 -3.55 0.83 11.17
CA VAL A 188 -3.89 1.17 12.56
C VAL A 188 -5.04 0.33 13.10
N VAL A 189 -6.08 0.16 12.27
CA VAL A 189 -7.33 -0.48 12.70
C VAL A 189 -7.32 -1.98 12.44
N GLY A 190 -6.38 -2.45 11.61
CA GLY A 190 -6.39 -3.81 11.06
C GLY A 190 -7.45 -3.93 9.96
N GLU A 191 -7.52 -5.10 9.34
CA GLU A 191 -8.67 -5.41 8.49
C GLU A 191 -9.93 -5.26 9.36
N LEU A 192 -10.76 -4.28 9.03
CA LEU A 192 -12.10 -4.16 9.63
C LEU A 192 -12.89 -5.38 9.16
N THR A 193 -12.66 -6.51 9.80
CA THR A 193 -13.56 -7.66 9.67
C THR A 193 -14.87 -7.23 10.29
N ASP A 194 -15.83 -6.84 9.44
CA ASP A 194 -17.22 -6.69 9.86
C ASP A 194 -17.67 -8.04 10.43
N GLU A 195 -18.37 -8.07 11.56
CA GLU A 195 -19.02 -9.29 12.09
C GLU A 195 -19.92 -9.95 11.05
N HIS A 196 -20.13 -9.30 9.90
CA HIS A 196 -20.90 -9.76 8.75
C HIS A 196 -20.02 -9.95 7.50
N ASP A 197 -18.67 -9.83 7.60
CA ASP A 197 -17.82 -10.21 6.47
C ASP A 197 -18.03 -11.72 6.23
N PRO A 198 -18.50 -12.09 5.05
CA PRO A 198 -18.62 -13.50 4.70
C PRO A 198 -17.23 -14.10 4.84
N GLU A 199 -17.14 -15.20 5.58
CA GLU A 199 -15.95 -16.05 5.63
C GLU A 199 -15.36 -16.09 4.21
N LEU A 200 -14.06 -15.80 4.10
CA LEU A 200 -13.35 -15.77 2.83
C LEU A 200 -13.88 -16.87 1.92
N PRO A 201 -14.11 -16.59 0.63
CA PRO A 201 -14.71 -17.56 -0.26
C PRO A 201 -13.89 -18.85 -0.20
N GLU A 202 -14.47 -19.87 0.40
CA GLU A 202 -13.92 -21.21 0.36
C GLU A 202 -13.82 -21.65 -1.10
N VAL A 203 -12.94 -22.60 -1.36
CA VAL A 203 -12.92 -23.28 -2.67
C VAL A 203 -14.27 -23.96 -2.89
N VAL A 204 -15.04 -23.46 -3.85
CA VAL A 204 -16.39 -23.96 -4.15
C VAL A 204 -16.46 -24.43 -5.58
N GLU A 205 -16.86 -25.70 -5.80
CA GLU A 205 -17.21 -26.18 -7.14
C GLU A 205 -18.58 -25.61 -7.57
N VAL A 206 -18.57 -24.68 -8.51
CA VAL A 206 -19.79 -24.02 -9.01
C VAL A 206 -20.44 -24.76 -10.17
N ALA A 207 -19.66 -25.56 -10.90
CA ALA A 207 -20.11 -26.49 -11.94
C ALA A 207 -19.04 -27.59 -12.13
N PRO A 208 -19.37 -28.72 -12.73
CA PRO A 208 -18.40 -29.79 -12.97
C PRO A 208 -17.10 -29.28 -13.62
N GLY A 209 -15.96 -29.33 -12.86
CA GLY A 209 -14.68 -28.86 -13.31
C GLY A 209 -14.52 -27.32 -13.33
N THR A 210 -15.40 -26.59 -12.67
CA THR A 210 -15.33 -25.13 -12.52
C THR A 210 -15.37 -24.77 -11.04
N TYR A 211 -14.32 -24.14 -10.54
CA TYR A 211 -14.17 -23.79 -9.14
C TYR A 211 -14.13 -22.26 -9.00
N ARG A 212 -14.82 -21.77 -7.97
CA ARG A 212 -14.60 -20.42 -7.45
C ARG A 212 -13.58 -20.51 -6.33
N VAL A 213 -12.49 -19.79 -6.46
CA VAL A 213 -11.37 -19.83 -5.53
C VAL A 213 -10.94 -18.42 -5.13
N PRO A 214 -10.40 -18.22 -3.91
CA PRO A 214 -9.80 -16.95 -3.54
C PRO A 214 -8.60 -16.65 -4.43
N ALA A 215 -8.38 -15.37 -4.78
CA ALA A 215 -7.24 -14.96 -5.60
C ALA A 215 -5.87 -15.28 -4.94
N ARG A 216 -5.85 -15.41 -3.61
CA ARG A 216 -4.68 -15.76 -2.80
C ARG A 216 -4.45 -17.27 -2.64
N LEU A 217 -5.30 -18.11 -3.22
CA LEU A 217 -5.09 -19.57 -3.20
C LEU A 217 -3.73 -19.88 -3.80
N ALA A 218 -2.95 -20.75 -3.15
CA ALA A 218 -1.65 -21.18 -3.61
C ALA A 218 -1.73 -21.99 -4.91
N LEU A 219 -0.67 -21.96 -5.73
CA LEU A 219 -0.69 -22.64 -7.04
C LEU A 219 -0.70 -24.15 -6.92
N ASP A 220 -0.07 -24.71 -5.90
CA ASP A 220 -0.11 -26.14 -5.58
C ASP A 220 -1.54 -26.59 -5.22
N GLU A 221 -2.25 -25.83 -4.39
CA GLU A 221 -3.65 -26.11 -4.05
C GLU A 221 -4.56 -26.01 -5.30
N LEU A 222 -4.31 -25.03 -6.19
CA LEU A 222 -5.01 -24.96 -7.48
C LEU A 222 -4.72 -26.18 -8.34
N GLY A 223 -3.47 -26.64 -8.37
CA GLY A 223 -3.05 -27.84 -9.11
C GLY A 223 -3.78 -29.09 -8.63
N GLU A 224 -3.94 -29.26 -7.33
CA GLU A 224 -4.68 -30.38 -6.72
C GLU A 224 -6.15 -30.44 -7.17
N LEU A 225 -6.81 -29.29 -7.36
CA LEU A 225 -8.20 -29.24 -7.82
C LEU A 225 -8.42 -29.80 -9.22
N PHE A 226 -7.39 -29.71 -10.08
CA PHE A 226 -7.48 -30.11 -11.48
C PHE A 226 -6.61 -31.31 -11.84
N ASP A 227 -5.92 -31.93 -10.86
CA ASP A 227 -4.92 -32.99 -11.07
C ASP A 227 -3.84 -32.55 -12.08
N LEU A 228 -3.37 -31.28 -11.92
CA LEU A 228 -2.32 -30.66 -12.74
C LEU A 228 -1.15 -30.24 -11.85
N GLU A 229 0.04 -30.26 -12.42
CA GLU A 229 1.23 -29.65 -11.83
C GLU A 229 1.28 -28.19 -12.28
N ILE A 230 0.90 -27.26 -11.38
CA ILE A 230 0.88 -25.82 -11.62
C ILE A 230 1.96 -25.21 -10.74
N ASP A 231 3.00 -24.65 -11.36
CA ASP A 231 4.13 -24.03 -10.70
C ASP A 231 4.64 -22.84 -11.53
N ASP A 232 5.14 -21.80 -10.86
CA ASP A 232 5.67 -20.61 -11.53
C ASP A 232 6.80 -19.98 -10.70
N ASP A 233 7.88 -19.58 -11.34
CA ASP A 233 9.08 -19.01 -10.68
C ASP A 233 8.85 -17.58 -10.13
N ASP A 234 7.83 -16.87 -10.61
CA ASP A 234 7.61 -15.45 -10.33
C ASP A 234 6.35 -15.19 -9.45
N VAL A 235 5.45 -16.16 -9.36
CA VAL A 235 4.17 -15.98 -8.65
C VAL A 235 3.75 -17.25 -7.90
N ASP A 236 3.19 -17.09 -6.71
CA ASP A 236 2.80 -18.19 -5.82
C ASP A 236 1.28 -18.37 -5.71
N THR A 237 0.47 -17.47 -6.30
CA THR A 237 -0.98 -17.44 -6.11
C THR A 237 -1.75 -17.39 -7.43
N VAL A 238 -3.03 -17.83 -7.39
CA VAL A 238 -3.94 -17.80 -8.53
C VAL A 238 -4.12 -16.39 -9.10
N GLY A 239 -4.24 -15.37 -8.24
CA GLY A 239 -4.33 -13.98 -8.66
C GLY A 239 -3.05 -13.49 -9.34
N GLY A 240 -1.88 -13.89 -8.82
CA GLY A 240 -0.58 -13.63 -9.43
C GLY A 240 -0.46 -14.29 -10.79
N LEU A 241 -0.88 -15.56 -10.91
CA LEU A 241 -0.86 -16.31 -12.15
C LEU A 241 -1.75 -15.66 -13.23
N LEU A 242 -2.95 -15.21 -12.87
CA LEU A 242 -3.82 -14.47 -13.79
C LEU A 242 -3.21 -13.12 -14.18
N THR A 243 -2.62 -12.37 -13.22
CA THR A 243 -1.93 -11.10 -13.48
C THR A 243 -0.82 -11.29 -14.50
N LYS A 244 0.01 -12.33 -14.34
CA LYS A 244 1.08 -12.69 -15.28
C LYS A 244 0.54 -13.05 -16.67
N ALA A 245 -0.54 -13.84 -16.72
CA ALA A 245 -1.15 -14.28 -17.97
C ALA A 245 -1.71 -13.11 -18.80
N ILE A 246 -2.30 -12.10 -18.17
CA ILE A 246 -2.89 -10.96 -18.87
C ILE A 246 -1.98 -9.71 -18.93
N GLY A 247 -0.85 -9.72 -18.22
CA GLY A 247 0.16 -8.65 -18.21
C GLY A 247 -0.33 -7.35 -17.52
N ARG A 248 -1.32 -7.43 -16.64
CA ARG A 248 -1.87 -6.29 -15.88
C ARG A 248 -2.69 -6.79 -14.69
N VAL A 249 -2.99 -5.89 -13.74
CA VAL A 249 -3.89 -6.19 -12.62
C VAL A 249 -5.26 -6.64 -13.15
N PRO A 250 -5.76 -7.83 -12.74
CA PRO A 250 -7.06 -8.34 -13.18
C PRO A 250 -8.20 -7.54 -12.53
N LEU A 251 -9.03 -6.94 -13.34
CA LEU A 251 -10.31 -6.36 -12.89
C LEU A 251 -11.44 -7.38 -13.12
N PRO A 252 -12.59 -7.27 -12.42
CA PRO A 252 -13.72 -8.13 -12.61
C PRO A 252 -14.08 -8.32 -14.11
N GLY A 253 -14.22 -9.57 -14.53
CA GLY A 253 -14.42 -9.96 -15.93
C GLY A 253 -13.12 -10.10 -16.75
N ALA A 254 -11.95 -9.83 -16.19
CA ALA A 254 -10.68 -10.15 -16.85
C ALA A 254 -10.48 -11.66 -16.83
N ALA A 255 -10.02 -12.23 -17.96
CA ALA A 255 -9.79 -13.65 -18.09
C ALA A 255 -8.50 -13.95 -18.86
N GLY A 256 -7.89 -15.09 -18.59
CA GLY A 256 -6.70 -15.58 -19.28
C GLY A 256 -6.55 -17.09 -19.17
N ASP A 257 -5.89 -17.68 -20.16
CA ASP A 257 -5.56 -19.09 -20.19
C ASP A 257 -4.08 -19.27 -19.85
N THR A 258 -3.80 -20.11 -18.87
CA THR A 258 -2.42 -20.38 -18.46
C THR A 258 -2.31 -21.77 -17.85
N GLN A 259 -1.22 -22.47 -18.07
CA GLN A 259 -0.88 -23.78 -17.48
C GLN A 259 -2.02 -24.84 -17.51
N GLY A 260 -2.89 -24.77 -18.55
CA GLY A 260 -3.98 -25.72 -18.74
C GLY A 260 -5.30 -25.36 -18.02
N VAL A 261 -5.34 -24.23 -17.31
CA VAL A 261 -6.54 -23.70 -16.66
C VAL A 261 -7.00 -22.38 -17.29
N HIS A 262 -8.31 -22.16 -17.29
CA HIS A 262 -8.92 -20.88 -17.66
C HIS A 262 -9.26 -20.12 -16.37
N LEU A 263 -8.63 -18.98 -16.16
CA LEU A 263 -8.86 -18.15 -15.00
C LEU A 263 -9.68 -16.91 -15.38
N GLN A 264 -10.65 -16.56 -14.55
CA GLN A 264 -11.45 -15.35 -14.70
C GLN A 264 -11.62 -14.66 -13.36
N ALA A 265 -11.31 -13.36 -13.31
CA ALA A 265 -11.57 -12.54 -12.14
C ALA A 265 -13.07 -12.26 -12.01
N GLU A 266 -13.63 -12.53 -10.84
CA GLU A 266 -14.99 -12.12 -10.46
C GLU A 266 -14.95 -10.94 -9.48
N GLU A 267 -16.05 -10.24 -9.33
CA GLU A 267 -16.21 -9.23 -8.30
C GLU A 267 -16.26 -9.93 -6.94
N ALA A 268 -15.50 -9.45 -5.95
CA ALA A 268 -15.63 -9.95 -4.59
C ALA A 268 -17.06 -9.66 -4.13
N THR A 269 -17.82 -10.72 -3.88
CA THR A 269 -19.17 -10.61 -3.29
C THR A 269 -18.95 -10.43 -1.78
N GLY A 270 -18.88 -9.17 -1.32
CA GLY A 270 -18.94 -8.79 0.09
C GLY A 270 -20.36 -8.79 0.61
#